data_afabd8f93be58c3c1f8d3c9aab66b213
#
_entry.id   afabd8f93be58c3c1f8d3c9aab66b213
#
_cell.length_a   1.000
_cell.length_b   1.000
_cell.length_c   1.000
_cell.angle_alpha   90.00
_cell.angle_beta   90.00
_cell.angle_gamma   90.00
#
_symmetry.space_group_name_H-M   'P 1'
#
loop_
_entity.id
_entity.type
_entity.pdbx_description
1 polymer ?
#
loop_
_entity_poly.entity_id
_entity_poly.type
_entity_poly.pdbx_seq_one_letter_code
_entity_poly.pdbx_strand_id
1 'polypeptide(L)'
;MKLSKVDVNKLFREQITKILFGNEQDDRKQGDCIFVYGGKGIERVRESVELYKNKQSGYILFSGGYKYGKYACSEAVTIKENAIRMGVPAESILVEELSNNTKENAISLFTLENRFAIHTIKRLLVVSISYHYRRCLLTFKTYYSQWISY
;
A
#
# COMPACT_ATOMS: atom_id res chain seq x y z
N MET A 1 5.48 -24.39 2.04
CA MET A 1 4.39 -24.86 2.95
C MET A 1 3.09 -24.23 2.48
N LYS A 2 2.08 -25.01 2.11
CA LYS A 2 0.76 -24.47 1.75
C LYS A 2 0.03 -24.07 3.03
N LEU A 3 -0.27 -22.79 3.21
CA LEU A 3 -0.97 -22.25 4.39
C LEU A 3 -2.32 -22.93 4.66
N SER A 4 -2.98 -23.45 3.63
CA SER A 4 -4.26 -24.18 3.75
C SER A 4 -4.20 -25.50 4.55
N LYS A 5 -2.99 -25.99 4.88
CA LYS A 5 -2.77 -27.20 5.66
C LYS A 5 -2.20 -26.95 7.05
N VAL A 6 -2.09 -25.69 7.45
CA VAL A 6 -1.52 -25.31 8.73
C VAL A 6 -2.62 -25.16 9.77
N ASP A 7 -2.56 -25.99 10.81
CA ASP A 7 -3.40 -25.80 11.99
C ASP A 7 -2.84 -24.63 12.81
N VAL A 8 -3.50 -23.46 12.71
CA VAL A 8 -3.06 -22.23 13.38
C VAL A 8 -2.97 -22.37 14.91
N ASN A 9 -3.72 -23.29 15.50
CA ASN A 9 -3.69 -23.50 16.96
C ASN A 9 -2.44 -24.25 17.42
N LYS A 10 -1.70 -24.83 16.49
CA LYS A 10 -0.44 -25.58 16.78
C LYS A 10 0.82 -24.81 16.39
N LEU A 11 0.69 -23.55 15.97
CA LEU A 11 1.85 -22.74 15.60
C LEU A 11 2.53 -22.16 16.83
N PHE A 12 3.85 -22.31 16.91
CA PHE A 12 4.67 -21.60 17.89
C PHE A 12 4.78 -20.12 17.50
N ARG A 13 5.02 -19.26 18.51
CA ARG A 13 5.16 -17.80 18.34
C ARG A 13 6.14 -17.42 17.23
N GLU A 14 7.28 -18.09 17.13
CA GLU A 14 8.28 -17.86 16.09
C GLU A 14 7.75 -18.14 14.67
N GLN A 15 6.98 -19.21 14.52
CA GLN A 15 6.35 -19.57 13.24
C GLN A 15 5.29 -18.54 12.85
N ILE A 16 4.49 -18.07 13.81
CA ILE A 16 3.50 -17.01 13.59
C ILE A 16 4.20 -15.73 13.18
N THR A 17 5.27 -15.34 13.89
CA THR A 17 6.07 -14.17 13.56
C THR A 17 6.63 -14.26 12.14
N LYS A 18 7.21 -15.39 11.77
CA LYS A 18 7.74 -15.61 10.41
C LYS A 18 6.65 -15.55 9.32
N ILE A 19 5.45 -16.05 9.62
CA ILE A 19 4.31 -15.99 8.69
C ILE A 19 3.82 -14.55 8.51
N LEU A 20 3.72 -13.77 9.60
CA LEU A 20 3.17 -12.42 9.58
C LEU A 20 4.17 -11.37 9.08
N PHE A 21 5.41 -11.49 9.48
CA PHE A 21 6.42 -10.45 9.28
C PHE A 21 7.50 -10.81 8.26
N GLY A 22 7.47 -11.94 7.62
CA GLY A 22 8.36 -12.48 6.60
C GLY A 22 9.60 -11.65 6.23
N ASN A 23 10.66 -12.27 5.78
CA ASN A 23 11.92 -11.60 5.43
C ASN A 23 11.92 -11.11 3.96
N GLU A 24 10.86 -10.47 3.49
CA GLU A 24 10.91 -9.84 2.18
C GLU A 24 11.72 -8.54 2.34
N GLN A 25 12.92 -8.52 1.77
CA GLN A 25 13.78 -7.35 1.79
C GLN A 25 13.39 -6.42 0.65
N ASP A 26 13.32 -5.12 0.96
CA ASP A 26 13.26 -4.08 -0.06
C ASP A 26 14.55 -4.12 -0.90
N ASP A 27 14.42 -4.25 -2.22
CA ASP A 27 15.54 -4.25 -3.15
C ASP A 27 16.04 -2.83 -3.49
N ARG A 28 15.44 -1.80 -2.90
CA ARG A 28 15.76 -0.38 -3.07
C ARG A 28 15.76 0.13 -4.51
N LYS A 29 15.08 -0.57 -5.41
CA LYS A 29 14.92 -0.13 -6.79
C LYS A 29 13.80 0.88 -6.91
N GLN A 30 13.93 1.78 -7.88
CA GLN A 30 12.87 2.73 -8.21
C GLN A 30 11.61 2.02 -8.69
N GLY A 31 10.46 2.59 -8.36
CA GLY A 31 9.15 2.17 -8.82
C GLY A 31 8.43 3.28 -9.58
N ASP A 32 7.39 2.91 -10.28
CA ASP A 32 6.57 3.85 -11.04
C ASP A 32 5.58 4.60 -10.12
N CYS A 33 5.19 3.96 -9.03
CA CYS A 33 4.28 4.54 -8.04
C CYS A 33 4.54 3.97 -6.65
N ILE A 34 4.45 4.81 -5.61
CA ILE A 34 4.40 4.41 -4.22
C ILE A 34 2.93 4.21 -3.86
N PHE A 35 2.52 2.96 -3.66
CA PHE A 35 1.16 2.61 -3.27
C PHE A 35 1.06 2.43 -1.76
N VAL A 36 0.21 3.23 -1.12
CA VAL A 36 0.06 3.25 0.34
C VAL A 36 -1.35 2.80 0.73
N TYR A 37 -1.42 1.72 1.48
CA TYR A 37 -2.68 1.27 2.07
C TYR A 37 -3.14 2.20 3.19
N GLY A 38 -4.41 2.54 3.21
CA GLY A 38 -5.04 3.37 4.23
C GLY A 38 -4.91 2.82 5.65
N GLY A 39 -5.13 3.66 6.63
CA GLY A 39 -5.08 3.35 8.06
C GLY A 39 -4.68 4.54 8.91
N LYS A 40 -4.85 4.43 10.22
CA LYS A 40 -4.66 5.54 11.17
C LYS A 40 -3.20 5.95 11.41
N GLY A 41 -2.24 5.06 11.16
CA GLY A 41 -0.84 5.29 11.56
C GLY A 41 -0.13 6.31 10.68
N ILE A 42 0.63 7.21 11.30
CA ILE A 42 1.48 8.19 10.62
C ILE A 42 2.73 7.53 9.99
N GLU A 43 3.08 6.33 10.42
CA GLU A 43 4.28 5.61 9.96
C GLU A 43 4.27 5.39 8.46
N ARG A 44 3.11 5.04 7.89
CA ARG A 44 2.94 4.84 6.45
C ARG A 44 3.16 6.13 5.67
N VAL A 45 2.72 7.26 6.22
CA VAL A 45 2.94 8.57 5.62
C VAL A 45 4.42 8.89 5.61
N ARG A 46 5.10 8.74 6.75
CA ARG A 46 6.54 9.00 6.87
C ARG A 46 7.35 8.18 5.88
N GLU A 47 7.09 6.87 5.83
CA GLU A 47 7.77 5.97 4.90
C GLU A 47 7.54 6.38 3.45
N SER A 48 6.29 6.64 3.06
CA SER A 48 5.97 7.05 1.69
C SER A 48 6.60 8.39 1.31
N VAL A 49 6.65 9.35 2.23
CA VAL A 49 7.31 10.65 2.03
C VAL A 49 8.82 10.49 1.92
N GLU A 50 9.42 9.61 2.70
CA GLU A 50 10.85 9.30 2.63
C GLU A 50 11.21 8.68 1.28
N LEU A 51 10.48 7.68 0.84
CA LEU A 51 10.64 7.07 -0.49
C LEU A 51 10.52 8.10 -1.61
N TYR A 52 9.54 9.00 -1.52
CA TYR A 52 9.35 10.07 -2.49
C TYR A 52 10.54 11.04 -2.51
N LYS A 53 10.97 11.52 -1.33
CA LYS A 53 12.11 12.44 -1.21
C LYS A 53 13.42 11.82 -1.68
N ASN A 54 13.59 10.52 -1.51
CA ASN A 54 14.71 9.75 -2.03
C ASN A 54 14.60 9.42 -3.52
N LYS A 55 13.61 10.01 -4.22
CA LYS A 55 13.37 9.83 -5.65
C LYS A 55 13.15 8.37 -6.07
N GLN A 56 12.58 7.56 -5.17
CA GLN A 56 12.23 6.17 -5.47
C GLN A 56 11.02 6.07 -6.42
N SER A 57 10.15 7.09 -6.41
CA SER A 57 9.07 7.28 -7.39
C SER A 57 8.67 8.75 -7.47
N GLY A 58 8.09 9.15 -8.61
CA GLY A 58 7.54 10.49 -8.81
C GLY A 58 6.11 10.68 -8.31
N TYR A 59 5.42 9.60 -7.93
CA TYR A 59 4.03 9.64 -7.50
C TYR A 59 3.78 8.79 -6.25
N ILE A 60 2.86 9.29 -5.40
CA ILE A 60 2.32 8.56 -4.26
C ILE A 60 0.82 8.40 -4.47
N LEU A 61 0.32 7.18 -4.31
CA LEU A 61 -1.09 6.87 -4.33
C LEU A 61 -1.53 6.39 -2.96
N PHE A 62 -2.41 7.15 -2.32
CA PHE A 62 -3.07 6.76 -1.08
C PHE A 62 -4.43 6.13 -1.37
N SER A 63 -4.65 4.90 -0.93
CA SER A 63 -5.89 4.16 -1.15
C SER A 63 -6.54 3.79 0.18
N GLY A 64 -7.80 4.21 0.38
CA GLY A 64 -8.59 3.88 1.56
C GLY A 64 -9.79 4.80 1.73
N GLY A 65 -10.99 4.24 1.60
CA GLY A 65 -12.25 4.98 1.68
C GLY A 65 -12.85 5.05 3.09
N TYR A 66 -12.31 4.31 4.06
CA TYR A 66 -12.90 4.26 5.40
C TYR A 66 -12.88 5.63 6.09
N LYS A 67 -14.00 5.97 6.74
CA LYS A 67 -14.19 7.22 7.47
C LYS A 67 -14.43 6.93 8.95
N TYR A 68 -13.65 7.58 9.81
CA TYR A 68 -13.76 7.42 11.26
C TYR A 68 -14.75 8.41 11.89
N GLY A 69 -15.94 8.51 11.32
CA GLY A 69 -17.00 9.38 11.84
C GLY A 69 -17.87 9.97 10.74
N LYS A 70 -19.04 10.49 11.10
CA LYS A 70 -20.07 10.95 10.15
C LYS A 70 -19.59 12.09 9.22
N TYR A 71 -18.68 12.93 9.71
CA TYR A 71 -18.15 14.09 8.97
C TYR A 71 -16.65 14.01 8.70
N ALA A 72 -16.04 12.85 8.94
CA ALA A 72 -14.62 12.67 8.75
C ALA A 72 -14.28 12.51 7.26
N CYS A 73 -13.11 12.99 6.85
CA CYS A 73 -12.52 12.66 5.58
C CYS A 73 -12.15 11.16 5.52
N SER A 74 -12.01 10.63 4.32
CA SER A 74 -11.49 9.28 4.13
C SER A 74 -10.06 9.14 4.66
N GLU A 75 -9.65 7.90 4.94
CA GLU A 75 -8.26 7.62 5.32
C GLU A 75 -7.27 8.19 4.30
N ALA A 76 -7.54 7.98 3.02
CA ALA A 76 -6.67 8.43 1.94
C ALA A 76 -6.50 9.96 1.90
N VAL A 77 -7.58 10.72 2.10
CA VAL A 77 -7.51 12.19 2.17
C VAL A 77 -6.74 12.66 3.39
N THR A 78 -6.98 12.07 4.56
CA THR A 78 -6.26 12.41 5.79
C THR A 78 -4.75 12.18 5.64
N ILE A 79 -4.38 11.06 5.03
CA ILE A 79 -2.98 10.72 4.77
C ILE A 79 -2.36 11.69 3.76
N LYS A 80 -3.08 12.04 2.69
CA LYS A 80 -2.65 13.04 1.71
C LYS A 80 -2.31 14.38 2.36
N GLU A 81 -3.21 14.89 3.22
CA GLU A 81 -2.95 16.17 3.90
C GLU A 81 -1.68 16.14 4.75
N ASN A 82 -1.44 15.03 5.45
CA ASN A 82 -0.21 14.85 6.22
C ASN A 82 1.03 14.82 5.32
N ALA A 83 0.98 14.13 4.18
CA ALA A 83 2.09 14.08 3.23
C ALA A 83 2.40 15.47 2.65
N ILE A 84 1.37 16.27 2.34
CA ILE A 84 1.55 17.66 1.88
C ILE A 84 2.24 18.51 2.96
N ARG A 85 1.81 18.41 4.22
CA ARG A 85 2.47 19.10 5.36
C ARG A 85 3.93 18.67 5.53
N MET A 86 4.28 17.47 5.12
CA MET A 86 5.65 16.96 5.13
C MET A 86 6.46 17.30 3.86
N GLY A 87 5.88 18.10 2.96
CA GLY A 87 6.58 18.69 1.81
C GLY A 87 6.44 17.91 0.49
N VAL A 88 5.47 17.02 0.36
CA VAL A 88 5.15 16.39 -0.93
C VAL A 88 4.20 17.30 -1.72
N PRO A 89 4.51 17.66 -2.97
CA PRO A 89 3.62 18.47 -3.80
C PRO A 89 2.27 17.78 -4.03
N ALA A 90 1.17 18.51 -3.97
CA ALA A 90 -0.17 17.97 -4.10
C ALA A 90 -0.41 17.27 -5.46
N GLU A 91 0.23 17.76 -6.52
CA GLU A 91 0.19 17.20 -7.88
C GLU A 91 0.88 15.85 -8.01
N SER A 92 1.77 15.51 -7.08
CA SER A 92 2.44 14.20 -7.00
C SER A 92 1.64 13.17 -6.20
N ILE A 93 0.47 13.55 -5.65
CA ILE A 93 -0.33 12.69 -4.80
C ILE A 93 -1.66 12.34 -5.47
N LEU A 94 -1.88 11.06 -5.65
CA LEU A 94 -3.16 10.49 -6.08
C LEU A 94 -3.91 9.93 -4.87
N VAL A 95 -5.25 9.99 -4.93
CA VAL A 95 -6.12 9.53 -3.85
C VAL A 95 -7.22 8.65 -4.40
N GLU A 96 -7.44 7.52 -3.73
CA GLU A 96 -8.54 6.62 -3.97
C GLU A 96 -9.37 6.48 -2.67
N GLU A 97 -10.66 6.78 -2.72
CA GLU A 97 -11.52 6.95 -1.55
C GLU A 97 -12.70 5.97 -1.49
N LEU A 98 -12.78 5.01 -2.39
CA LEU A 98 -13.92 4.10 -2.46
C LEU A 98 -13.67 2.76 -1.80
N SER A 99 -12.41 2.37 -1.66
CA SER A 99 -12.02 1.06 -1.13
C SER A 99 -12.26 0.95 0.37
N ASN A 100 -12.91 -0.14 0.78
CA ASN A 100 -13.21 -0.44 2.18
C ASN A 100 -12.41 -1.63 2.76
N ASN A 101 -11.63 -2.29 1.93
CA ASN A 101 -10.82 -3.44 2.33
C ASN A 101 -9.58 -3.60 1.44
N THR A 102 -8.65 -4.47 1.86
CA THR A 102 -7.37 -4.70 1.17
C THR A 102 -7.53 -5.13 -0.29
N LYS A 103 -8.54 -5.93 -0.61
CA LYS A 103 -8.82 -6.38 -1.98
C LYS A 103 -9.27 -5.21 -2.86
N GLU A 104 -10.21 -4.41 -2.38
CA GLU A 104 -10.70 -3.23 -3.09
C GLU A 104 -9.58 -2.21 -3.31
N ASN A 105 -8.73 -1.98 -2.30
CA ASN A 105 -7.56 -1.11 -2.44
C ASN A 105 -6.65 -1.57 -3.59
N ALA A 106 -6.36 -2.86 -3.68
CA ALA A 106 -5.56 -3.38 -4.78
C ALA A 106 -6.26 -3.23 -6.14
N ILE A 107 -7.56 -3.59 -6.22
CA ILE A 107 -8.33 -3.49 -7.47
C ILE A 107 -8.49 -2.04 -7.93
N SER A 108 -8.56 -1.08 -7.02
CA SER A 108 -8.72 0.34 -7.33
C SER A 108 -7.58 0.88 -8.20
N LEU A 109 -6.41 0.27 -8.19
CA LEU A 109 -5.30 0.63 -9.05
C LEU A 109 -5.70 0.59 -10.54
N PHE A 110 -6.51 -0.38 -10.97
CA PHE A 110 -7.03 -0.43 -12.35
C PHE A 110 -7.89 0.78 -12.70
N THR A 111 -8.74 1.20 -11.77
CA THR A 111 -9.62 2.36 -11.97
C THR A 111 -8.78 3.64 -12.13
N LEU A 112 -7.69 3.72 -11.38
CA LEU A 112 -6.79 4.86 -11.40
C LEU A 112 -5.88 4.88 -12.64
N GLU A 113 -5.44 3.73 -13.12
CA GLU A 113 -4.71 3.62 -14.39
C GLU A 113 -5.54 4.22 -15.54
N ASN A 114 -6.82 3.89 -15.61
CA ASN A 114 -7.71 4.42 -16.63
C ASN A 114 -8.03 5.92 -16.41
N ARG A 115 -8.18 6.36 -15.17
CA ARG A 115 -8.62 7.72 -14.82
C ARG A 115 -7.50 8.75 -14.95
N PHE A 116 -6.26 8.38 -14.67
CA PHE A 116 -5.12 9.30 -14.65
C PHE A 116 -4.11 9.05 -15.78
N ALA A 117 -4.48 8.22 -16.76
CA ALA A 117 -3.60 7.85 -17.88
C ALA A 117 -2.23 7.29 -17.42
N ILE A 118 -2.19 6.67 -16.23
CA ILE A 118 -0.99 5.98 -15.73
C ILE A 118 -0.95 4.60 -16.41
N HIS A 119 -0.78 4.63 -17.73
CA HIS A 119 -0.84 3.41 -18.56
C HIS A 119 0.37 2.48 -18.43
N THR A 120 1.31 2.77 -17.55
CA THR A 120 2.58 2.03 -17.51
C THR A 120 3.11 1.76 -16.12
N ILE A 121 2.25 1.47 -15.15
CA ILE A 121 2.75 0.97 -13.87
C ILE A 121 3.23 -0.47 -14.06
N LYS A 122 4.55 -0.63 -14.07
CA LYS A 122 5.21 -1.95 -14.12
C LYS A 122 5.74 -2.37 -12.76
N ARG A 123 6.05 -1.41 -11.90
CA ARG A 123 6.61 -1.64 -10.59
C ARG A 123 5.96 -0.75 -9.54
N LEU A 124 5.38 -1.37 -8.51
CA LEU A 124 4.84 -0.69 -7.33
C LEU A 124 5.81 -0.79 -6.16
N LEU A 125 5.96 0.32 -5.44
CA LEU A 125 6.52 0.32 -4.10
C LEU A 125 5.36 0.29 -3.11
N VAL A 126 5.15 -0.83 -2.43
CA VAL A 126 3.99 -1.04 -1.56
C VAL A 126 4.34 -0.67 -0.12
N VAL A 127 3.62 0.30 0.43
CA VAL A 127 3.77 0.74 1.82
C VAL A 127 2.58 0.30 2.66
N SER A 128 2.86 -0.42 3.73
CA SER A 128 1.88 -0.86 4.71
C SER A 128 2.53 -1.04 6.08
N ILE A 129 1.73 -1.28 7.12
CA ILE A 129 2.29 -1.65 8.43
C ILE A 129 2.76 -3.11 8.40
N SER A 130 3.77 -3.41 9.21
CA SER A 130 4.50 -4.67 9.19
C SER A 130 3.62 -5.92 9.24
N TYR A 131 2.65 -5.98 10.16
CA TYR A 131 1.76 -7.15 10.29
C TYR A 131 0.71 -7.27 9.16
N HIS A 132 0.50 -6.22 8.35
CA HIS A 132 -0.44 -6.19 7.22
C HIS A 132 0.27 -6.36 5.87
N TYR A 133 1.54 -6.05 5.81
CA TYR A 133 2.35 -5.96 4.59
C TYR A 133 2.25 -7.23 3.73
N ARG A 134 2.45 -8.40 4.32
CA ARG A 134 2.41 -9.66 3.59
C ARG A 134 1.06 -9.93 2.92
N ARG A 135 -0.04 -9.60 3.61
CA ARG A 135 -1.38 -9.68 3.02
C ARG A 135 -1.55 -8.72 1.86
N CYS A 136 -1.04 -7.51 1.97
CA CYS A 136 -1.07 -6.53 0.90
C CYS A 136 -0.33 -7.04 -0.35
N LEU A 137 0.89 -7.54 -0.20
CA LEU A 137 1.66 -8.12 -1.31
C LEU A 137 0.98 -9.32 -1.95
N LEU A 138 0.46 -10.25 -1.14
CA LEU A 138 -0.26 -11.41 -1.66
C LEU A 138 -1.52 -11.01 -2.43
N THR A 139 -2.20 -9.96 -1.99
CA THR A 139 -3.37 -9.43 -2.70
C THR A 139 -2.96 -8.87 -4.06
N PHE A 140 -1.91 -8.08 -4.14
CA PHE A 140 -1.38 -7.61 -5.43
C PHE A 140 -0.93 -8.78 -6.31
N LYS A 141 -0.17 -9.73 -5.79
CA LYS A 141 0.26 -10.92 -6.54
C LYS A 141 -0.92 -11.73 -7.10
N THR A 142 -2.06 -11.75 -6.40
CA THR A 142 -3.27 -12.44 -6.87
C THR A 142 -3.93 -11.74 -8.05
N TYR A 143 -4.03 -10.42 -8.02
CA TYR A 143 -4.77 -9.64 -9.02
C TYR A 143 -3.89 -9.08 -10.14
N TYR A 144 -2.57 -8.96 -9.91
CA TYR A 144 -1.60 -8.33 -10.81
C TYR A 144 -0.37 -9.19 -11.11
N SER A 145 -0.43 -10.50 -10.94
CA SER A 145 0.72 -11.41 -11.03
C SER A 145 1.49 -11.36 -12.36
N GLN A 146 0.86 -10.86 -13.42
CA GLN A 146 1.46 -10.79 -14.76
C GLN A 146 2.03 -9.40 -15.12
N TRP A 147 1.75 -8.36 -14.32
CA TRP A 147 1.95 -6.98 -14.76
C TRP A 147 2.86 -6.15 -13.85
N ILE A 148 3.05 -6.52 -12.59
CA ILE A 148 3.70 -5.68 -11.60
C ILE A 148 4.78 -6.47 -10.85
N SER A 149 6.02 -5.94 -10.83
CA SER A 149 7.07 -6.36 -9.92
C SER A 149 6.99 -5.50 -8.64
N TYR A 150 7.27 -6.08 -7.49
CA TYR A 150 7.15 -5.48 -6.16
C TYR A 150 8.51 -5.31 -5.52
#